data_cb6f63ea19d936794aac4537230d631e
#
_entry.id   cb6f63ea19d936794aac4537230d631e
#
_cell.length_a   1.000
_cell.length_b   1.000
_cell.length_c   1.000
_cell.angle_alpha   90.00
_cell.angle_beta   90.00
_cell.angle_gamma   90.00
#
_symmetry.space_group_name_H-M   'P 1'
#
loop_
_entity.id
_entity.type
_entity.pdbx_description
1 polymer ?
#
loop_
_entity_poly.entity_id
_entity_poly.type
_entity_poly.pdbx_seq_one_letter_code
_entity_poly.pdbx_strand_id
1 'polypeptide(L)' 'MAIFDEVRDVVVEQLSVAPDAVKLESKIIEDLGADSLEVVELVMALEEKFEVEIPDSEAEKLKTIQDVVTFVEGLKK' A
#
# COMPACT_ATOMS: atom_id res chain seq x y z
N MET A 1 6.90 -9.57 12.51
CA MET A 1 7.23 -9.27 11.13
C MET A 1 7.07 -7.78 10.87
N ALA A 2 7.89 -7.25 9.98
CA ALA A 2 7.83 -5.83 9.69
C ALA A 2 6.59 -5.50 8.86
N ILE A 3 5.96 -4.36 9.15
CA ILE A 3 4.78 -3.93 8.39
C ILE A 3 5.11 -3.75 6.92
N PHE A 4 6.33 -3.28 6.62
CA PHE A 4 6.75 -3.14 5.22
C PHE A 4 6.63 -4.48 4.46
N ASP A 5 7.04 -5.58 5.07
CA ASP A 5 6.97 -6.89 4.42
C ASP A 5 5.54 -7.27 4.08
N GLU A 6 4.62 -7.00 5.00
CA GLU A 6 3.21 -7.30 4.77
C GLU A 6 2.60 -6.39 3.70
N VAL A 7 2.97 -5.11 3.72
CA VAL A 7 2.51 -4.17 2.70
C VAL A 7 3.04 -4.60 1.33
N ARG A 8 4.33 -4.96 1.26
CA ARG A 8 4.93 -5.42 0.02
C ARG A 8 4.19 -6.63 -0.54
N ASP A 9 3.86 -7.59 0.32
CA ASP A 9 3.16 -8.80 -0.13
C ASP A 9 1.80 -8.45 -0.74
N VAL A 10 1.07 -7.54 -0.12
CA VAL A 10 -0.22 -7.09 -0.65
C VAL A 10 -0.04 -6.39 -2.00
N VAL A 11 0.94 -5.51 -2.10
CA VAL A 11 1.20 -4.76 -3.33
C VAL A 11 1.59 -5.70 -4.47
N VAL A 12 2.47 -6.66 -4.20
CA VAL A 12 2.89 -7.65 -5.19
C VAL A 12 1.68 -8.40 -5.72
N GLU A 13 0.80 -8.81 -4.83
CA GLU A 13 -0.38 -9.57 -5.22
C GLU A 13 -1.37 -8.74 -6.01
N GLN A 14 -1.62 -7.51 -5.58
CA GLN A 14 -2.62 -6.65 -6.22
C GLN A 14 -2.14 -6.06 -7.54
N LEU A 15 -0.89 -5.69 -7.64
CA LEU A 15 -0.36 -5.01 -8.82
C LEU A 15 0.44 -5.93 -9.74
N SER A 16 0.64 -7.18 -9.34
CA SER A 16 1.41 -8.16 -10.12
C SER A 16 2.82 -7.66 -10.45
N VAL A 17 3.46 -7.03 -9.47
CA VAL A 17 4.83 -6.56 -9.61
C VAL A 17 5.77 -7.46 -8.84
N ALA A 18 7.06 -7.44 -9.23
CA ALA A 18 8.06 -8.24 -8.53
C ALA A 18 8.32 -7.67 -7.14
N PRO A 19 8.57 -8.52 -6.13
CA PRO A 19 8.87 -8.01 -4.78
C PRO A 19 10.05 -7.06 -4.76
N ASP A 20 11.04 -7.28 -5.60
CA ASP A 20 12.22 -6.42 -5.68
C ASP A 20 11.91 -5.01 -6.15
N ALA A 21 10.79 -4.83 -6.85
CA ALA A 21 10.37 -3.53 -7.34
C ALA A 21 9.69 -2.69 -6.25
N VAL A 22 9.30 -3.32 -5.14
CA VAL A 22 8.57 -2.63 -4.07
C VAL A 22 9.55 -2.17 -3.00
N LYS A 23 9.79 -0.87 -2.96
CA LYS A 23 10.69 -0.25 -1.98
C LYS A 23 9.94 0.88 -1.29
N LEU A 24 10.48 1.33 -0.17
CA LEU A 24 9.83 2.42 0.57
C LEU A 24 9.63 3.67 -0.29
N GLU A 25 10.59 4.01 -1.13
CA GLU A 25 10.50 5.18 -1.99
C GLU A 25 9.71 4.95 -3.27
N SER A 26 9.25 3.72 -3.51
CA SER A 26 8.48 3.41 -4.73
C SER A 26 7.15 4.17 -4.73
N LYS A 27 6.85 4.82 -5.84
CA LYS A 27 5.57 5.52 -6.01
C LYS A 27 4.58 4.54 -6.62
N ILE A 28 3.43 4.41 -5.98
CA ILE A 28 2.45 3.40 -6.36
C ILE A 28 1.99 3.56 -7.81
N ILE A 29 1.70 4.78 -8.21
CA ILE A 29 1.22 5.03 -9.58
C ILE A 29 2.37 5.14 -10.56
N GLU A 30 3.37 5.96 -10.26
CA GLU A 30 4.44 6.26 -11.21
C GLU A 30 5.44 5.12 -11.37
N ASP A 31 5.85 4.50 -10.26
CA ASP A 31 6.89 3.47 -10.30
C ASP A 31 6.31 2.06 -10.46
N LEU A 32 5.17 1.80 -9.84
CA LEU A 32 4.57 0.47 -9.87
C LEU A 32 3.46 0.34 -10.91
N GLY A 33 3.10 1.44 -11.56
CA GLY A 33 2.16 1.43 -12.67
C GLY A 33 0.71 1.25 -12.32
N ALA A 34 0.32 1.49 -11.07
CA ALA A 34 -1.07 1.36 -10.68
C ALA A 34 -1.90 2.52 -11.23
N ASP A 35 -3.12 2.22 -11.70
CA ASP A 35 -4.06 3.28 -12.04
C ASP A 35 -4.97 3.55 -10.83
N SER A 36 -5.90 4.49 -10.99
CA SER A 36 -6.76 4.89 -9.86
C SER A 36 -7.62 3.75 -9.35
N LEU A 37 -8.08 2.88 -10.24
CA LEU A 37 -8.89 1.72 -9.83
C LEU A 37 -8.04 0.73 -9.04
N GLU A 38 -6.80 0.50 -9.50
CA GLU A 38 -5.90 -0.42 -8.81
C GLU A 38 -5.51 0.13 -7.43
N VAL A 39 -5.38 1.45 -7.31
CA VAL A 39 -5.11 2.05 -6.01
C VAL A 39 -6.27 1.79 -5.05
N VAL A 40 -7.51 1.94 -5.52
CA VAL A 40 -8.69 1.65 -4.70
C VAL A 40 -8.69 0.19 -4.25
N GLU A 41 -8.42 -0.72 -5.17
CA GLU A 41 -8.36 -2.14 -4.83
C GLU A 41 -7.24 -2.46 -3.86
N LEU A 42 -6.09 -1.79 -4.02
CA LEU A 42 -4.98 -1.96 -3.11
C LEU A 42 -5.35 -1.49 -1.71
N VAL A 43 -6.01 -0.35 -1.60
CA VAL A 43 -6.45 0.18 -0.30
C VAL A 43 -7.39 -0.82 0.37
N MET A 44 -8.34 -1.36 -0.39
CA MET A 44 -9.28 -2.35 0.17
C MET A 44 -8.58 -3.60 0.66
N ALA A 45 -7.58 -4.07 -0.09
CA ALA A 45 -6.81 -5.24 0.31
C ALA A 45 -6.01 -4.96 1.58
N LEU A 46 -5.46 -3.76 1.71
CA LEU A 46 -4.74 -3.37 2.91
C LEU A 46 -5.67 -3.30 4.12
N GLU A 47 -6.88 -2.80 3.92
CA GLU A 47 -7.87 -2.75 5.00
C GLU A 47 -8.18 -4.16 5.52
N GLU A 48 -8.33 -5.12 4.61
CA GLU A 48 -8.58 -6.49 4.99
C GLU A 48 -7.37 -7.14 5.66
N LYS A 49 -6.19 -6.89 5.11
CA LYS A 49 -4.96 -7.50 5.63
C LYS A 49 -4.65 -7.05 7.05
N PHE A 50 -4.81 -5.76 7.32
CA PHE A 50 -4.46 -5.19 8.62
C PHE A 50 -5.67 -4.97 9.52
N GLU A 51 -6.88 -5.27 9.02
CA GLU A 51 -8.12 -5.10 9.76
C GLU A 51 -8.29 -3.66 10.26
N VAL A 52 -8.12 -2.71 9.35
CA VAL A 52 -8.21 -1.29 9.63
C VAL A 52 -9.11 -0.62 8.61
N GLU A 53 -9.54 0.60 8.91
CA GLU A 53 -10.29 1.41 7.96
C GLU A 53 -9.39 2.54 7.44
N ILE A 54 -9.38 2.72 6.12
CA ILE A 54 -8.64 3.79 5.48
C ILE A 54 -9.64 4.68 4.76
N PRO A 55 -9.98 5.84 5.33
CA PRO A 55 -10.92 6.76 4.68
C PRO A 55 -10.36 7.24 3.33
N ASP A 56 -11.26 7.58 2.41
CA ASP A 56 -10.85 8.05 1.09
C ASP A 56 -9.90 9.24 1.17
N SER A 57 -10.15 10.15 2.11
CA SER A 57 -9.30 11.34 2.27
C SER A 57 -7.87 10.97 2.65
N GLU A 58 -7.70 9.89 3.42
CA GLU A 58 -6.38 9.40 3.79
C GLU A 58 -5.76 8.60 2.64
N ALA A 59 -6.58 7.81 1.95
CA ALA A 59 -6.10 7.02 0.82
C ALA A 59 -5.49 7.91 -0.26
N GLU A 60 -6.06 9.09 -0.48
CA GLU A 60 -5.55 10.04 -1.47
C GLU A 60 -4.13 10.53 -1.14
N LYS A 61 -3.73 10.45 0.12
CA LYS A 61 -2.40 10.89 0.55
C LYS A 61 -1.36 9.80 0.44
N LEU A 62 -1.78 8.56 0.19
CA LEU A 62 -0.88 7.40 0.13
C LEU A 62 -0.30 7.28 -1.27
N LYS A 63 0.79 7.99 -1.52
CA LYS A 63 1.42 8.04 -2.84
C LYS A 63 2.60 7.09 -2.98
N THR A 64 3.31 6.83 -1.90
CA THR A 64 4.47 5.93 -1.89
C THR A 64 4.23 4.79 -0.93
N ILE A 65 5.08 3.76 -1.05
CA ILE A 65 5.01 2.63 -0.12
C ILE A 65 5.33 3.12 1.31
N GLN A 66 6.26 4.08 1.44
CA GLN A 66 6.57 4.68 2.74
C GLN A 66 5.32 5.29 3.37
N ASP A 67 4.51 6.00 2.58
CA ASP A 67 3.29 6.60 3.09
C ASP A 67 2.34 5.54 3.63
N VAL A 68 2.19 4.44 2.91
CA VAL A 68 1.33 3.34 3.33
C VAL A 68 1.83 2.72 4.63
N VAL A 69 3.11 2.43 4.69
CA VAL A 69 3.71 1.82 5.89
C VAL A 69 3.54 2.74 7.10
N THR A 70 3.82 4.02 6.93
CA THR A 70 3.70 4.98 8.02
C THR A 70 2.26 5.07 8.51
N PHE A 71 1.31 5.10 7.58
CA PHE A 71 -0.11 5.18 7.94
C PHE A 71 -0.56 3.95 8.72
N VAL A 72 -0.19 2.77 8.23
CA VAL A 72 -0.58 1.51 8.89
C VAL A 72 0.07 1.42 10.27
N GLU A 73 1.34 1.80 10.39
CA GLU A 73 2.01 1.80 11.70
C GLU A 73 1.29 2.69 12.69
N GLY A 74 0.79 3.83 12.23
CA GLY A 74 0.03 4.74 13.08
C GLY A 74 -1.28 4.14 13.55
N LEU A 75 -1.94 3.37 12.70
CA LEU A 75 -3.21 2.74 13.05
C LEU A 75 -3.04 1.55 13.99
N LYS A 76 -1.90 0.89 13.93
CA LYS A 76 -1.64 -0.33 14.72
C LYS A 76 -1.10 -0.03 16.11
N LYS A 77 -0.85 1.20 16.43
CA LYS A 77 -0.37 1.59 17.75
C LYS A 77 -1.49 1.53 18.78
#